data_07ea29f454821405a1cbfe62de26a4eb
#
_entry.id   07ea29f454821405a1cbfe62de26a4eb
#
_cell.length_a   1.000
_cell.length_b   1.000
_cell.length_c   1.000
_cell.angle_alpha   90.00
_cell.angle_beta   90.00
_cell.angle_gamma   90.00
#
_symmetry.space_group_name_H-M   'P 1'
#
loop_
_entity.id
_entity.type
_entity.pdbx_description
1 polymer ?
#
loop_
_entity_poly.entity_id
_entity_poly.type
_entity_poly.pdbx_seq_one_letter_code
_entity_poly.pdbx_strand_id
1 'polypeptide(L)'
;MNEIIEFIKKTPKAELHLHIEGTLEPDLLFKLAKRNKIKIPFANINEIKSAYNFSNLQSFLDIYYQGANVLIKEEDFFDLTWAYLLKCKKDNVVHTEIFFDPQSHTKRGIKFDIIINGIHKA
;
A
#
# COMPACT_ATOMS: atom_id res chain seq x y z
N MET A 1 -5.34 -29.41 11.98
CA MET A 1 -4.71 -28.10 11.68
C MET A 1 -4.54 -27.87 10.19
N ASN A 2 -4.07 -28.85 9.42
CA ASN A 2 -3.92 -28.71 7.97
C ASN A 2 -5.24 -28.45 7.22
N GLU A 3 -6.33 -29.10 7.60
CA GLU A 3 -7.65 -28.96 6.96
C GLU A 3 -8.23 -27.55 7.11
N ILE A 4 -8.07 -26.93 8.27
CA ILE A 4 -8.54 -25.55 8.52
C ILE A 4 -7.73 -24.56 7.68
N ILE A 5 -6.42 -24.75 7.60
CA ILE A 5 -5.55 -23.89 6.79
C ILE A 5 -5.91 -24.01 5.31
N GLU A 6 -6.14 -25.23 4.83
CA GLU A 6 -6.58 -25.46 3.45
C GLU A 6 -7.97 -24.89 3.17
N PHE A 7 -8.90 -25.01 4.11
CA PHE A 7 -10.22 -24.38 4.02
C PHE A 7 -10.09 -22.86 3.90
N ILE A 8 -9.30 -22.20 4.78
CA ILE A 8 -9.08 -20.76 4.77
C ILE A 8 -8.48 -20.31 3.43
N LYS A 9 -7.49 -21.03 2.90
CA LYS A 9 -6.87 -20.70 1.61
C LYS A 9 -7.85 -20.81 0.44
N LYS A 10 -8.71 -21.82 0.44
CA LYS A 10 -9.65 -22.10 -0.66
C LYS A 10 -10.93 -21.25 -0.58
N THR A 11 -11.31 -20.79 0.59
CA THR A 11 -12.53 -20.01 0.77
C THR A 11 -12.40 -18.65 0.08
N PRO A 12 -13.33 -18.27 -0.82
CA PRO A 12 -13.39 -16.95 -1.39
C PRO A 12 -13.64 -15.92 -0.30
N LYS A 13 -12.93 -14.78 -0.37
CA LYS A 13 -13.00 -13.71 0.62
C LYS A 13 -13.34 -12.39 -0.07
N ALA A 14 -13.93 -11.48 0.69
CA ALA A 14 -14.09 -10.08 0.31
C ALA A 14 -13.34 -9.21 1.33
N GLU A 15 -12.68 -8.17 0.84
CA GLU A 15 -12.06 -7.14 1.68
C GLU A 15 -12.76 -5.82 1.42
N LEU A 16 -13.39 -5.27 2.46
CA LEU A 16 -14.17 -4.05 2.40
C LEU A 16 -13.44 -2.96 3.19
N HIS A 17 -13.62 -1.70 2.76
CA HIS A 17 -13.07 -0.54 3.46
C HIS A 17 -11.53 -0.57 3.57
N LEU A 18 -10.85 -0.77 2.45
CA LEU A 18 -9.40 -0.74 2.37
C LEU A 18 -8.91 0.62 1.86
N HIS A 19 -8.04 1.31 2.60
CA HIS A 19 -7.29 2.47 2.11
C HIS A 19 -6.04 1.99 1.37
N ILE A 20 -5.94 2.28 0.07
CA ILE A 20 -4.86 1.73 -0.76
C ILE A 20 -3.48 2.15 -0.30
N GLU A 21 -3.33 3.37 0.22
CA GLU A 21 -2.06 3.86 0.76
C GLU A 21 -1.55 3.02 1.92
N GLY A 22 -2.47 2.44 2.71
CA GLY A 22 -2.15 1.55 3.83
C GLY A 22 -1.62 0.17 3.42
N THR A 23 -1.72 -0.18 2.14
CA THR A 23 -1.21 -1.46 1.61
C THR A 23 0.26 -1.39 1.21
N LEU A 24 0.89 -0.22 1.29
CA LEU A 24 2.28 -0.03 0.89
C LEU A 24 3.22 -0.81 1.81
N GLU A 25 3.81 -1.86 1.28
CA GLU A 25 4.73 -2.71 2.02
C GLU A 25 6.17 -2.17 2.04
N PRO A 26 6.98 -2.55 3.05
CA PRO A 26 8.34 -2.04 3.23
C PRO A 26 9.23 -2.14 1.98
N ASP A 27 9.18 -3.26 1.29
CA ASP A 27 10.00 -3.49 0.10
C ASP A 27 9.62 -2.53 -1.03
N LEU A 28 8.32 -2.34 -1.27
CA LEU A 28 7.84 -1.42 -2.29
C LEU A 28 8.09 0.04 -1.89
N LEU A 29 7.86 0.39 -0.62
CA LEU A 29 8.17 1.73 -0.09
C LEU A 29 9.63 2.11 -0.36
N PHE A 30 10.57 1.21 -0.03
CA PHE A 30 11.99 1.43 -0.23
C PHE A 30 12.35 1.59 -1.72
N LYS A 31 11.76 0.73 -2.57
CA LYS A 31 11.92 0.79 -4.05
C LYS A 31 11.44 2.13 -4.61
N LEU A 32 10.24 2.58 -4.21
CA LEU A 32 9.65 3.84 -4.68
C LEU A 32 10.41 5.07 -4.18
N ALA A 33 10.82 5.06 -2.91
CA ALA A 33 11.65 6.13 -2.35
C ALA A 33 12.94 6.30 -3.17
N LYS A 34 13.61 5.20 -3.50
CA LYS A 34 14.83 5.21 -4.32
C LYS A 34 14.54 5.68 -5.75
N ARG A 35 13.49 5.15 -6.40
CA ARG A 35 13.08 5.54 -7.76
C ARG A 35 12.79 7.04 -7.88
N ASN A 36 12.07 7.58 -6.92
CA ASN A 36 11.65 8.98 -6.91
C ASN A 36 12.63 9.91 -6.19
N LYS A 37 13.77 9.39 -5.71
CA LYS A 37 14.80 10.15 -4.97
C LYS A 37 14.22 10.86 -3.75
N ILE A 38 13.25 10.25 -3.09
CA ILE A 38 12.65 10.76 -1.85
C ILE A 38 13.46 10.25 -0.68
N LYS A 39 13.90 11.18 0.16
CA LYS A 39 14.59 10.85 1.40
C LYS A 39 13.59 10.33 2.43
N ILE A 40 13.82 9.12 2.91
CA ILE A 40 13.06 8.51 4.00
C ILE A 40 13.97 8.32 5.21
N PRO A 41 13.44 8.28 6.44
CA PRO A 41 14.24 8.17 7.67
C PRO A 41 14.70 6.73 7.96
N PHE A 42 14.81 5.89 6.93
CA PHE A 42 15.20 4.49 7.03
C PHE A 42 16.40 4.20 6.12
N ALA A 43 17.43 3.59 6.66
CA ALA A 43 18.63 3.24 5.91
C ALA A 43 18.42 1.95 5.07
N ASN A 44 17.52 1.08 5.49
CA ASN A 44 17.27 -0.21 4.84
C ASN A 44 15.86 -0.73 5.11
N ILE A 45 15.48 -1.80 4.39
CA ILE A 45 14.16 -2.43 4.49
C ILE A 45 13.86 -2.98 5.88
N ASN A 46 14.85 -3.46 6.61
CA ASN A 46 14.63 -4.03 7.94
C ASN A 46 14.22 -2.96 8.96
N GLU A 47 14.74 -1.75 8.83
CA GLU A 47 14.31 -0.61 9.65
C GLU A 47 12.86 -0.23 9.37
N ILE A 48 12.43 -0.26 8.10
CA ILE A 48 11.02 -0.04 7.74
C ILE A 48 10.14 -1.14 8.34
N LYS A 49 10.54 -2.41 8.22
CA LYS A 49 9.81 -3.54 8.81
C LYS A 49 9.65 -3.41 10.31
N SER A 50 10.69 -2.96 10.99
CA SER A 50 10.63 -2.69 12.44
C SER A 50 9.69 -1.54 12.79
N ALA A 51 9.66 -0.49 11.96
CA ALA A 51 8.76 0.65 12.13
C ALA A 51 7.29 0.30 11.91
N TYR A 52 6.98 -0.76 11.18
CA TYR A 52 5.61 -1.27 10.99
C TYR A 52 5.06 -2.00 12.22
N ASN A 53 5.80 -2.06 13.30
CA ASN A 53 5.34 -2.58 14.59
C ASN A 53 4.71 -1.44 15.41
N PHE A 54 3.43 -1.17 15.16
CA PHE A 54 2.71 -0.03 15.71
C PHE A 54 2.32 -0.26 17.18
N SER A 55 2.51 0.77 18.01
CA SER A 55 2.10 0.76 19.41
C SER A 55 0.80 1.53 19.66
N ASN A 56 0.47 2.47 18.78
CA ASN A 56 -0.73 3.32 18.87
C ASN A 56 -1.08 3.90 17.48
N LEU A 57 -2.22 4.60 17.41
CA LEU A 57 -2.70 5.22 16.17
C LEU A 57 -1.68 6.24 15.61
N GLN A 58 -1.02 7.02 16.44
CA GLN A 58 -0.09 8.05 15.96
C GLN A 58 1.12 7.41 15.26
N SER A 59 1.71 6.37 15.85
CA SER A 59 2.83 5.66 15.23
C SER A 59 2.46 5.01 13.90
N PHE A 60 1.22 4.54 13.77
CA PHE A 60 0.67 4.07 12.50
C PHE A 60 0.55 5.20 11.46
N LEU A 61 -0.07 6.33 11.85
CA LEU A 61 -0.28 7.46 10.95
C LEU A 61 1.03 8.07 10.46
N ASP A 62 2.05 8.13 11.32
CA ASP A 62 3.37 8.64 10.96
C ASP A 62 3.99 7.83 9.81
N ILE A 63 3.94 6.51 9.90
CA ILE A 63 4.40 5.61 8.82
C ILE A 63 3.51 5.70 7.59
N TYR A 64 2.20 5.76 7.77
CA TYR A 64 1.22 5.90 6.68
C TYR A 64 1.51 7.14 5.82
N TYR A 65 1.69 8.30 6.45
CA TYR A 65 1.97 9.54 5.72
C TYR A 65 3.39 9.59 5.13
N GLN A 66 4.37 9.01 5.81
CA GLN A 66 5.71 8.85 5.25
C GLN A 66 5.69 7.96 4.00
N GLY A 67 4.94 6.86 4.06
CA GLY A 67 4.71 5.99 2.90
C GLY A 67 4.05 6.73 1.75
N ALA A 68 2.98 7.49 2.02
CA ALA A 68 2.28 8.27 1.00
C ALA A 68 3.21 9.24 0.26
N ASN A 69 4.25 9.77 0.91
CA ASN A 69 5.18 10.73 0.31
C ASN A 69 6.03 10.15 -0.84
N VAL A 70 6.22 8.85 -0.92
CA VAL A 70 6.98 8.23 -2.02
C VAL A 70 6.15 8.03 -3.29
N LEU A 71 4.82 8.19 -3.21
CA LEU A 71 3.88 8.07 -4.33
C LEU A 71 3.79 9.42 -5.06
N ILE A 72 4.37 9.52 -6.26
CA ILE A 72 4.48 10.79 -7.01
C ILE A 72 3.91 10.66 -8.41
N LYS A 73 4.22 9.57 -9.10
CA LYS A 73 3.89 9.35 -10.51
C LYS A 73 2.74 8.35 -10.64
N GLU A 74 2.06 8.38 -11.77
CA GLU A 74 1.01 7.42 -12.11
C GLU A 74 1.49 5.96 -11.95
N GLU A 75 2.72 5.66 -12.37
CA GLU A 75 3.31 4.34 -12.21
C GLU A 75 3.48 3.91 -10.74
N ASP A 76 3.62 4.85 -9.80
CA ASP A 76 3.74 4.54 -8.38
C ASP A 76 2.41 4.05 -7.82
N PHE A 77 1.31 4.70 -8.20
CA PHE A 77 -0.05 4.31 -7.82
C PHE A 77 -0.45 3.00 -8.51
N PHE A 78 -0.02 2.79 -9.75
CA PHE A 78 -0.17 1.49 -10.42
C PHE A 78 0.57 0.39 -9.66
N ASP A 79 1.86 0.57 -9.37
CA ASP A 79 2.68 -0.43 -8.68
C ASP A 79 2.10 -0.79 -7.30
N LEU A 80 1.63 0.22 -6.55
CA LEU A 80 0.98 0.04 -5.26
C LEU A 80 -0.28 -0.83 -5.37
N THR A 81 -1.18 -0.45 -6.28
CA THR A 81 -2.46 -1.14 -6.47
C THR A 81 -2.24 -2.54 -7.03
N TRP A 82 -1.35 -2.69 -7.99
CA TRP A 82 -0.98 -3.98 -8.55
C TRP A 82 -0.43 -4.95 -7.51
N ALA A 83 0.50 -4.48 -6.66
CA ALA A 83 1.06 -5.28 -5.57
C ALA A 83 -0.02 -5.78 -4.61
N TYR A 84 -0.98 -4.91 -4.25
CA TYR A 84 -2.14 -5.28 -3.45
C TYR A 84 -3.03 -6.33 -4.13
N LEU A 85 -3.37 -6.13 -5.42
CA LEU A 85 -4.21 -7.07 -6.17
C LEU A 85 -3.54 -8.45 -6.34
N LEU A 86 -2.22 -8.50 -6.47
CA LEU A 86 -1.49 -9.77 -6.46
C LEU A 86 -1.62 -10.50 -5.12
N LYS A 87 -1.63 -9.78 -4.00
CA LYS A 87 -1.92 -10.36 -2.67
C LYS A 87 -3.35 -10.86 -2.59
N CYS A 88 -4.32 -10.10 -3.06
CA CYS A 88 -5.72 -10.53 -3.16
C CYS A 88 -5.84 -11.87 -3.89
N LYS A 89 -5.19 -11.98 -5.05
CA LYS A 89 -5.16 -13.24 -5.83
C LYS A 89 -4.56 -14.40 -5.04
N LYS A 90 -3.45 -14.17 -4.34
CA LYS A 90 -2.77 -15.18 -3.53
C LYS A 90 -3.65 -15.66 -2.37
N ASP A 91 -4.38 -14.74 -1.74
CA ASP A 91 -5.18 -15.00 -0.54
C ASP A 91 -6.64 -15.36 -0.86
N ASN A 92 -6.96 -15.55 -2.16
CA ASN A 92 -8.30 -15.83 -2.66
C ASN A 92 -9.34 -14.77 -2.27
N VAL A 93 -8.93 -13.50 -2.27
CA VAL A 93 -9.82 -12.35 -2.18
C VAL A 93 -10.37 -12.06 -3.57
N VAL A 94 -11.67 -12.29 -3.76
CA VAL A 94 -12.36 -12.20 -5.07
C VAL A 94 -13.09 -10.89 -5.27
N HIS A 95 -13.25 -10.10 -4.21
CA HIS A 95 -13.84 -8.78 -4.24
C HIS A 95 -13.13 -7.86 -3.26
N THR A 96 -12.85 -6.62 -3.67
CA THR A 96 -12.28 -5.60 -2.79
C THR A 96 -12.90 -4.24 -3.07
N GLU A 97 -13.14 -3.48 -2.00
CA GLU A 97 -13.62 -2.09 -2.05
C GLU A 97 -12.49 -1.18 -1.57
N ILE A 98 -11.91 -0.43 -2.52
CA ILE A 98 -10.72 0.38 -2.29
C ILE A 98 -11.12 1.84 -2.11
N PHE A 99 -10.70 2.43 -0.99
CA PHE A 99 -10.65 3.86 -0.76
C PHE A 99 -9.25 4.39 -1.05
N PHE A 100 -9.16 5.66 -1.35
CA PHE A 100 -7.88 6.38 -1.41
C PHE A 100 -8.06 7.80 -0.91
N ASP A 101 -6.96 8.42 -0.47
CA ASP A 101 -6.95 9.75 0.15
C ASP A 101 -6.39 10.79 -0.81
N PRO A 102 -7.18 11.28 -1.80
CA PRO A 102 -6.66 12.20 -2.82
C PRO A 102 -6.06 13.48 -2.21
N GLN A 103 -6.62 13.98 -1.11
CA GLN A 103 -6.13 15.18 -0.44
C GLN A 103 -4.71 15.02 0.12
N SER A 104 -4.34 13.83 0.58
CA SER A 104 -2.97 13.53 1.05
C SER A 104 -1.94 13.69 -0.06
N HIS A 105 -2.34 13.52 -1.31
CA HIS A 105 -1.48 13.64 -2.48
C HIS A 105 -1.59 15.01 -3.14
N THR A 106 -2.80 15.55 -3.31
CA THR A 106 -3.02 16.83 -3.98
C THR A 106 -2.41 18.01 -3.19
N LYS A 107 -2.40 17.96 -1.86
CA LYS A 107 -1.68 18.92 -1.01
C LYS A 107 -0.18 18.98 -1.29
N ARG A 108 0.39 17.88 -1.82
CA ARG A 108 1.82 17.79 -2.23
C ARG A 108 2.04 18.13 -3.71
N GLY A 109 0.99 18.59 -4.42
CA GLY A 109 1.05 18.95 -5.82
C GLY A 109 0.85 17.78 -6.81
N ILE A 110 0.47 16.60 -6.34
CA ILE A 110 0.14 15.47 -7.21
C ILE A 110 -1.27 15.67 -7.77
N LYS A 111 -1.41 15.69 -9.09
CA LYS A 111 -2.72 15.86 -9.73
C LYS A 111 -3.62 14.65 -9.48
N PHE A 112 -4.91 14.89 -9.28
CA PHE A 112 -5.91 13.84 -9.07
C PHE A 112 -5.89 12.77 -10.17
N ASP A 113 -5.77 13.18 -11.44
CA ASP A 113 -5.75 12.27 -12.57
C ASP A 113 -4.57 11.26 -12.52
N ILE A 114 -3.42 11.69 -11.99
CA ILE A 114 -2.25 10.81 -11.79
C ILE A 114 -2.60 9.68 -10.83
N ILE A 115 -3.30 10.00 -9.75
CA ILE A 115 -3.67 9.03 -8.71
C ILE A 115 -4.69 8.03 -9.28
N ILE A 116 -5.81 8.55 -9.76
CA ILE A 116 -6.92 7.70 -10.21
C ILE A 116 -6.55 6.86 -11.43
N ASN A 117 -5.78 7.41 -12.38
CA ASN A 117 -5.33 6.67 -13.55
C ASN A 117 -4.38 5.51 -13.17
N GLY A 118 -3.47 5.75 -12.22
CA GLY A 118 -2.58 4.69 -11.71
C GLY A 118 -3.37 3.55 -11.07
N ILE A 119 -4.30 3.87 -10.18
CA ILE A 119 -5.17 2.89 -9.52
C ILE A 119 -6.04 2.14 -10.55
N HIS A 120 -6.65 2.86 -11.49
CA HIS A 120 -7.56 2.27 -12.49
C HIS A 120 -6.85 1.34 -13.47
N LYS A 121 -5.61 1.64 -13.85
CA LYS A 121 -4.83 0.82 -14.78
C LYS A 121 -4.38 -0.51 -14.19
N ALA A 122 -4.27 -0.60 -12.88
CA ALA A 122 -3.90 -1.83 -12.19
C ALA A 122 -5.03 -2.86 -12.18
#